data_a89f0f6906415267a178df5e6133e61d
#
_entry.id   a89f0f6906415267a178df5e6133e61d
#
_cell.length_a   1.000
_cell.length_b   1.000
_cell.length_c   1.000
_cell.angle_alpha   90.00
_cell.angle_beta   90.00
_cell.angle_gamma   90.00
#
_symmetry.space_group_name_H-M   'P 1'
#
loop_
_entity.id
_entity.type
_entity.pdbx_description
1 polymer ?
#
loop_
_entity_poly.entity_id
_entity_poly.type
_entity_poly.pdbx_seq_one_letter_code
_entity_poly.pdbx_strand_id
1 'polypeptide(L)'
;TKWFQVLLQNEGVQIPVKRNHLYRINIKRLGKNLGYSSAELAYNGTPANNPWITVEDIIQEISDGTYTMNIVDGTYQMLTQESANSEQVIDFEYKGEASQTAADFDVSWTENKNFTKLDGGKLPVPTVQYNAATGKGTITYKIGDISAGECKTATIKLVDKKHGLTRNIHLYSISNVDFQFPSTFTMGKEVTSEAKLTFTIPSYYPKELLPIEIEIASNDVNPIGSDVKVASTAEVDEGKGWNCWFVTKYEDPSVIGNTQTITMKNVRAVTGTSGKFFIKAKHYNGNKPLQVNINYQ
;
A
#
# COMPACT_ATOMS: atom_id res chain seq x y z
N THR A 1 -32.32 -8.70 -13.46
CA THR A 1 -30.90 -8.99 -13.72
C THR A 1 -30.41 -8.08 -14.82
N LYS A 2 -29.20 -7.51 -14.67
CA LYS A 2 -28.52 -6.70 -15.67
C LYS A 2 -27.16 -7.32 -15.99
N TRP A 3 -26.75 -7.23 -17.24
CA TRP A 3 -25.52 -7.79 -17.75
C TRP A 3 -24.56 -6.69 -18.17
N PHE A 4 -23.26 -6.86 -17.91
CA PHE A 4 -22.23 -5.90 -18.22
C PHE A 4 -21.05 -6.62 -18.89
N GLN A 5 -20.56 -6.07 -19.98
CA GLN A 5 -19.28 -6.48 -20.55
C GLN A 5 -18.17 -5.67 -19.86
N VAL A 6 -17.18 -6.36 -19.34
CA VAL A 6 -15.97 -5.76 -18.75
C VAL A 6 -14.77 -6.28 -19.52
N LEU A 7 -13.97 -5.39 -20.08
CA LEU A 7 -12.69 -5.77 -20.69
C LEU A 7 -11.62 -5.91 -19.60
N LEU A 8 -10.79 -6.93 -19.70
CA LEU A 8 -9.59 -7.03 -18.89
C LEU A 8 -8.56 -6.02 -19.39
N GLN A 9 -8.57 -4.82 -18.82
CA GLN A 9 -7.67 -3.74 -19.18
C GLN A 9 -7.28 -2.91 -17.97
N ASN A 10 -6.08 -2.37 -18.00
CA ASN A 10 -5.60 -1.37 -17.05
C ASN A 10 -5.18 -0.12 -17.84
N GLU A 11 -5.74 1.04 -17.46
CA GLU A 11 -5.46 2.33 -18.12
C GLU A 11 -5.63 2.30 -19.66
N GLY A 12 -6.64 1.57 -20.15
CA GLY A 12 -6.91 1.41 -21.58
C GLY A 12 -6.04 0.39 -22.30
N VAL A 13 -5.06 -0.22 -21.64
CA VAL A 13 -4.23 -1.29 -22.19
C VAL A 13 -4.82 -2.65 -21.84
N GLN A 14 -5.06 -3.48 -22.84
CA GLN A 14 -5.62 -4.81 -22.64
C GLN A 14 -4.64 -5.70 -21.86
N ILE A 15 -5.16 -6.33 -20.78
CA ILE A 15 -4.42 -7.32 -20.01
C ILE A 15 -4.64 -8.69 -20.65
N PRO A 16 -3.58 -9.36 -21.16
CA PRO A 16 -3.71 -10.71 -21.70
C PRO A 16 -4.07 -11.70 -20.58
N VAL A 17 -5.04 -12.55 -20.85
CA VAL A 17 -5.38 -13.65 -19.92
C VAL A 17 -4.23 -14.66 -19.94
N LYS A 18 -3.60 -14.84 -18.80
CA LYS A 18 -2.49 -15.78 -18.61
C LYS A 18 -2.92 -16.91 -17.69
N ARG A 19 -2.38 -18.09 -17.92
CA ARG A 19 -2.57 -19.24 -17.03
C ARG A 19 -1.98 -18.91 -15.64
N ASN A 20 -2.65 -19.36 -14.59
CA ASN A 20 -2.25 -19.18 -13.18
C ASN A 20 -2.26 -17.71 -12.70
N HIS A 21 -3.07 -16.86 -13.32
CA HIS A 21 -3.31 -15.49 -12.88
C HIS A 21 -4.71 -15.38 -12.28
N LEU A 22 -4.82 -14.71 -11.16
CA LEU A 22 -6.08 -14.28 -10.57
C LEU A 22 -6.36 -12.84 -11.00
N TYR A 23 -7.48 -12.62 -11.66
CA TYR A 23 -7.93 -11.30 -12.04
C TYR A 23 -9.05 -10.86 -11.09
N ARG A 24 -8.81 -9.83 -10.30
CA ARG A 24 -9.83 -9.23 -9.45
C ARG A 24 -10.49 -8.07 -10.17
N ILE A 25 -11.80 -8.16 -10.37
CA ILE A 25 -12.60 -7.08 -10.92
C ILE A 25 -13.27 -6.37 -9.74
N ASN A 26 -12.84 -5.15 -9.45
CA ASN A 26 -13.42 -4.32 -8.41
C ASN A 26 -14.49 -3.43 -9.03
N ILE A 27 -15.74 -3.63 -8.64
CA ILE A 27 -16.87 -2.82 -9.07
C ILE A 27 -17.23 -1.88 -7.93
N LYS A 28 -16.78 -0.62 -8.00
CA LYS A 28 -17.03 0.40 -6.97
C LYS A 28 -18.44 0.99 -7.07
N ARG A 29 -18.99 1.08 -8.28
CA ARG A 29 -20.31 1.66 -8.50
C ARG A 29 -20.93 1.17 -9.81
N LEU A 30 -22.21 0.82 -9.76
CA LEU A 30 -23.04 0.59 -10.95
C LEU A 30 -24.13 1.66 -11.00
N GLY A 31 -24.23 2.37 -12.10
CA GLY A 31 -25.32 3.33 -12.32
C GLY A 31 -26.68 2.63 -12.40
N LYS A 32 -27.75 3.25 -11.85
CA LYS A 32 -29.09 2.65 -11.77
C LYS A 32 -29.68 2.21 -13.12
N ASN A 33 -29.25 2.83 -14.22
CA ASN A 33 -29.79 2.61 -15.57
C ASN A 33 -28.76 1.98 -16.53
N LEU A 34 -27.62 1.50 -16.03
CA LEU A 34 -26.59 0.87 -16.85
C LEU A 34 -26.79 -0.64 -16.91
N GLY A 35 -26.27 -1.25 -17.97
CA GLY A 35 -26.29 -2.68 -18.22
C GLY A 35 -27.38 -3.13 -19.19
N TYR A 36 -27.14 -4.26 -19.79
CA TYR A 36 -27.96 -4.85 -20.83
C TYR A 36 -28.98 -5.83 -20.26
N SER A 37 -30.07 -6.08 -21.00
CA SER A 37 -31.12 -7.00 -20.58
C SER A 37 -30.73 -8.49 -20.76
N SER A 38 -29.73 -8.78 -21.59
CA SER A 38 -29.21 -10.14 -21.79
C SER A 38 -27.69 -10.15 -21.87
N ALA A 39 -27.09 -11.33 -21.67
CA ALA A 39 -25.65 -11.55 -21.82
C ALA A 39 -25.17 -11.32 -23.27
N GLU A 40 -25.97 -11.71 -24.26
CA GLU A 40 -25.68 -11.53 -25.68
C GLU A 40 -25.63 -10.05 -26.06
N LEU A 41 -26.57 -9.25 -25.59
CA LEU A 41 -26.57 -7.80 -25.79
C LEU A 41 -25.39 -7.13 -25.09
N ALA A 42 -24.99 -7.62 -23.92
CA ALA A 42 -23.82 -7.13 -23.23
C ALA A 42 -22.53 -7.46 -23.99
N TYR A 43 -22.42 -8.67 -24.54
CA TYR A 43 -21.25 -9.11 -25.32
C TYR A 43 -21.04 -8.27 -26.58
N ASN A 44 -22.11 -7.92 -27.26
CA ASN A 44 -22.06 -7.12 -28.50
C ASN A 44 -22.15 -5.60 -28.25
N GLY A 45 -22.31 -5.20 -27.01
CA GLY A 45 -22.46 -3.81 -26.62
C GLY A 45 -21.16 -3.10 -26.29
N THR A 46 -21.26 -1.87 -25.82
CA THR A 46 -20.12 -1.10 -25.35
C THR A 46 -19.67 -1.62 -23.99
N PRO A 47 -18.38 -1.93 -23.80
CA PRO A 47 -17.85 -2.36 -22.50
C PRO A 47 -18.11 -1.33 -21.39
N ALA A 48 -18.39 -1.82 -20.20
CA ALA A 48 -18.70 -1.01 -19.04
C ALA A 48 -17.44 -0.54 -18.26
N ASN A 49 -16.25 -0.65 -18.86
CA ASN A 49 -15.02 -0.18 -18.25
C ASN A 49 -15.06 1.34 -18.12
N ASN A 50 -15.25 1.78 -16.90
CA ASN A 50 -15.23 3.19 -16.51
C ASN A 50 -14.40 3.33 -15.23
N PRO A 51 -14.17 4.54 -14.69
CA PRO A 51 -13.37 4.76 -13.49
C PRO A 51 -13.85 4.01 -12.24
N TRP A 52 -15.07 3.45 -12.28
CA TRP A 52 -15.68 2.70 -11.18
C TRP A 52 -15.52 1.18 -11.28
N ILE A 53 -14.91 0.70 -12.38
CA ILE A 53 -14.59 -0.71 -12.58
C ILE A 53 -13.11 -0.80 -12.88
N THR A 54 -12.35 -1.33 -11.95
CA THR A 54 -10.92 -1.58 -12.11
C THR A 54 -10.66 -3.08 -12.18
N VAL A 55 -9.71 -3.46 -13.00
CA VAL A 55 -9.21 -4.84 -13.10
C VAL A 55 -7.81 -4.86 -12.53
N GLU A 56 -7.61 -5.65 -11.50
CA GLU A 56 -6.31 -5.88 -10.88
C GLU A 56 -5.85 -7.29 -11.21
N ASP A 57 -4.63 -7.42 -11.71
CA ASP A 57 -3.95 -8.71 -11.82
C ASP A 57 -3.28 -9.00 -10.47
N ILE A 58 -4.01 -9.71 -9.59
CA ILE A 58 -3.51 -10.05 -8.26
C ILE A 58 -2.97 -11.45 -8.30
N ILE A 59 -1.65 -11.56 -8.29
CA ILE A 59 -0.99 -12.84 -8.15
C ILE A 59 -0.46 -12.95 -6.70
N GLN A 60 -1.31 -13.32 -5.78
CA GLN A 60 -0.87 -13.70 -4.43
C GLN A 60 -0.33 -15.13 -4.41
N GLU A 61 -0.98 -16.00 -5.14
CA GLU A 61 -0.60 -17.42 -5.24
C GLU A 61 -0.43 -17.82 -6.70
N ILE A 62 0.69 -18.45 -7.05
CA ILE A 62 0.87 -19.11 -8.34
C ILE A 62 0.75 -20.62 -8.14
N SER A 63 -0.08 -21.24 -8.96
CA SER A 63 -0.31 -22.68 -8.96
C SER A 63 -0.34 -23.22 -10.39
N ASP A 64 0.21 -24.37 -10.60
CA ASP A 64 0.00 -25.16 -11.84
C ASP A 64 -1.20 -26.12 -11.72
N GLY A 65 -1.95 -26.03 -10.62
CA GLY A 65 -3.05 -26.91 -10.26
C GLY A 65 -2.65 -28.02 -9.27
N THR A 66 -1.36 -28.26 -9.10
CA THR A 66 -0.80 -29.27 -8.17
C THR A 66 0.10 -28.62 -7.12
N TYR A 67 0.94 -27.71 -7.57
CA TYR A 67 1.91 -27.03 -6.73
C TYR A 67 1.54 -25.54 -6.61
N THR A 68 1.77 -24.95 -5.43
CA THR A 68 1.48 -23.54 -5.19
C THR A 68 2.68 -22.83 -4.58
N MET A 69 2.88 -21.57 -4.96
CA MET A 69 3.94 -20.72 -4.42
C MET A 69 3.36 -19.34 -4.09
N ASN A 70 3.35 -18.98 -2.81
CA ASN A 70 2.80 -17.75 -2.27
C ASN A 70 3.87 -16.91 -1.56
N ILE A 71 3.86 -15.60 -1.75
CA ILE A 71 4.68 -14.65 -0.99
C ILE A 71 3.80 -14.13 0.17
N VAL A 72 4.23 -14.36 1.41
CA VAL A 72 3.39 -14.15 2.61
C VAL A 72 2.89 -12.70 2.71
N ASP A 73 3.78 -11.73 2.57
CA ASP A 73 3.46 -10.29 2.66
C ASP A 73 3.11 -9.66 1.32
N GLY A 74 2.82 -10.49 0.30
CA GLY A 74 2.52 -10.05 -1.05
C GLY A 74 3.77 -9.74 -1.88
N THR A 75 3.52 -9.45 -3.16
CA THR A 75 4.58 -9.25 -4.15
C THR A 75 5.01 -7.79 -4.32
N TYR A 76 4.41 -6.87 -3.58
CA TYR A 76 4.76 -5.45 -3.57
C TYR A 76 5.19 -5.05 -2.16
N GLN A 77 6.46 -4.71 -1.97
CA GLN A 77 7.03 -4.41 -0.66
C GLN A 77 7.73 -3.06 -0.65
N MET A 78 7.55 -2.32 0.43
CA MET A 78 8.20 -1.04 0.64
C MET A 78 9.36 -1.18 1.61
N LEU A 79 10.50 -0.63 1.23
CA LEU A 79 11.72 -0.53 2.02
C LEU A 79 11.90 0.93 2.47
N THR A 80 12.10 1.11 3.75
CA THR A 80 12.31 2.42 4.38
C THR A 80 13.75 2.58 4.87
N GLN A 81 14.07 3.71 5.49
CA GLN A 81 15.43 3.97 5.98
C GLN A 81 15.93 2.90 6.95
N GLU A 82 15.03 2.28 7.72
CA GLU A 82 15.40 1.19 8.63
C GLU A 82 15.87 -0.06 7.87
N SER A 83 15.49 -0.20 6.61
CA SER A 83 15.92 -1.31 5.74
C SER A 83 17.33 -1.08 5.14
N ALA A 84 17.84 0.16 5.18
CA ALA A 84 19.13 0.49 4.58
C ALA A 84 20.29 -0.25 5.27
N ASN A 85 21.21 -0.78 4.45
CA ASN A 85 22.41 -1.49 4.88
C ASN A 85 22.16 -2.69 5.81
N SER A 86 20.92 -3.13 5.94
CA SER A 86 20.52 -4.27 6.75
C SER A 86 20.06 -5.44 5.88
N GLU A 87 20.11 -6.62 6.47
CA GLU A 87 19.56 -7.82 5.85
C GLU A 87 18.02 -7.77 5.90
N GLN A 88 17.39 -8.03 4.77
CA GLN A 88 15.94 -8.10 4.61
C GLN A 88 15.53 -9.53 4.30
N VAL A 89 14.36 -9.93 4.79
CA VAL A 89 13.82 -11.27 4.62
C VAL A 89 12.42 -11.18 4.01
N ILE A 90 12.17 -12.01 3.02
CA ILE A 90 10.84 -12.21 2.42
C ILE A 90 10.43 -13.66 2.67
N ASP A 91 9.31 -13.84 3.34
CA ASP A 91 8.76 -15.16 3.59
C ASP A 91 7.91 -15.63 2.41
N PHE A 92 8.05 -16.91 2.07
CA PHE A 92 7.17 -17.56 1.09
C PHE A 92 6.70 -18.92 1.57
N GLU A 93 5.57 -19.34 1.06
CA GLU A 93 5.01 -20.68 1.29
C GLU A 93 4.96 -21.43 -0.03
N TYR A 94 5.37 -22.68 -0.01
CA TYR A 94 5.32 -23.59 -1.14
C TYR A 94 4.62 -24.89 -0.76
N LYS A 95 3.60 -25.21 -1.52
CA LYS A 95 2.92 -26.51 -1.45
C LYS A 95 3.43 -27.35 -2.61
N GLY A 96 4.21 -28.36 -2.31
CA GLY A 96 4.85 -29.15 -3.34
C GLY A 96 5.20 -30.56 -2.87
N GLU A 97 6.18 -31.14 -3.52
CA GLU A 97 6.67 -32.47 -3.18
C GLU A 97 7.45 -32.47 -1.87
N ALA A 98 7.32 -33.55 -1.08
CA ALA A 98 8.10 -33.72 0.14
C ALA A 98 9.64 -33.78 -0.12
N SER A 99 10.04 -34.07 -1.34
CA SER A 99 11.44 -34.09 -1.78
C SER A 99 11.99 -32.73 -2.21
N GLN A 100 11.18 -31.64 -2.16
CA GLN A 100 11.63 -30.30 -2.50
C GLN A 100 12.67 -29.81 -1.50
N THR A 101 13.71 -29.16 -1.98
CA THR A 101 14.81 -28.58 -1.19
C THR A 101 15.09 -27.14 -1.57
N ALA A 102 15.90 -26.43 -0.78
CA ALA A 102 16.32 -25.07 -1.15
C ALA A 102 17.06 -25.01 -2.49
N ALA A 103 17.79 -26.07 -2.85
CA ALA A 103 18.50 -26.16 -4.14
C ALA A 103 17.58 -26.20 -5.37
N ASP A 104 16.32 -26.54 -5.19
CA ASP A 104 15.32 -26.57 -6.26
C ASP A 104 14.74 -25.19 -6.57
N PHE A 105 15.01 -24.20 -5.73
CA PHE A 105 14.64 -22.81 -5.98
C PHE A 105 15.84 -22.03 -6.52
N ASP A 106 15.54 -21.08 -7.40
CA ASP A 106 16.49 -20.07 -7.88
C ASP A 106 15.95 -18.69 -7.51
N VAL A 107 16.83 -17.81 -7.05
CA VAL A 107 16.49 -16.44 -6.70
C VAL A 107 17.50 -15.47 -7.28
N SER A 108 17.02 -14.42 -7.92
CA SER A 108 17.88 -13.47 -8.61
C SER A 108 17.25 -12.08 -8.69
N TRP A 109 18.10 -11.05 -8.84
CA TRP A 109 17.67 -9.72 -9.26
C TRP A 109 17.35 -9.75 -10.76
N THR A 110 16.14 -9.32 -11.14
CA THR A 110 15.78 -9.08 -12.53
C THR A 110 15.91 -7.62 -12.90
N GLU A 111 15.68 -6.72 -11.94
CA GLU A 111 15.84 -5.29 -12.08
C GLU A 111 16.32 -4.70 -10.74
N ASN A 112 17.44 -3.97 -10.77
CA ASN A 112 17.98 -3.34 -9.55
C ASN A 112 18.83 -2.09 -9.85
N LYS A 113 18.75 -1.54 -11.05
CA LYS A 113 19.63 -0.46 -11.54
C LYS A 113 19.56 0.78 -10.68
N ASN A 114 18.39 1.06 -10.11
CA ASN A 114 18.11 2.28 -9.36
C ASN A 114 18.37 2.12 -7.86
N PHE A 115 18.58 0.92 -7.36
CA PHE A 115 18.90 0.73 -5.94
C PHE A 115 20.35 1.15 -5.65
N THR A 116 20.54 1.79 -4.49
CA THR A 116 21.87 2.11 -4.01
C THR A 116 22.63 0.83 -3.71
N LYS A 117 23.83 0.73 -4.27
CA LYS A 117 24.64 -0.46 -4.23
C LYS A 117 25.50 -0.48 -2.96
N LEU A 118 25.79 -1.67 -2.49
CA LEU A 118 26.80 -1.90 -1.47
C LEU A 118 28.20 -1.80 -2.06
N ASP A 119 29.21 -2.04 -1.23
CA ASP A 119 30.63 -1.99 -1.60
C ASP A 119 30.93 -2.59 -2.98
N GLY A 120 31.72 -1.87 -3.78
CA GLY A 120 32.10 -2.29 -5.14
C GLY A 120 31.01 -2.10 -6.20
N GLY A 121 29.90 -1.46 -5.90
CA GLY A 121 28.88 -1.07 -6.88
C GLY A 121 27.96 -2.18 -7.35
N LYS A 122 27.83 -3.28 -6.61
CA LYS A 122 26.89 -4.38 -6.89
C LYS A 122 26.07 -4.71 -5.67
N LEU A 123 24.80 -5.06 -5.86
CA LEU A 123 24.00 -5.71 -4.82
C LEU A 123 24.41 -7.18 -4.72
N PRO A 124 24.51 -7.74 -3.50
CA PRO A 124 24.65 -9.18 -3.32
C PRO A 124 23.51 -9.94 -4.00
N VAL A 125 23.80 -11.13 -4.51
CA VAL A 125 22.77 -12.02 -5.04
C VAL A 125 21.87 -12.43 -3.86
N PRO A 126 20.53 -12.35 -3.97
CA PRO A 126 19.65 -12.87 -2.95
C PRO A 126 19.89 -14.38 -2.73
N THR A 127 19.61 -14.85 -1.54
CA THR A 127 19.72 -16.27 -1.19
C THR A 127 18.36 -16.82 -0.77
N VAL A 128 18.16 -18.13 -0.95
CA VAL A 128 16.91 -18.80 -0.59
C VAL A 128 17.19 -19.91 0.42
N GLN A 129 16.33 -20.01 1.43
CA GLN A 129 16.24 -21.15 2.33
C GLN A 129 14.84 -21.74 2.23
N TYR A 130 14.71 -23.04 2.44
CA TYR A 130 13.43 -23.73 2.37
C TYR A 130 13.40 -24.93 3.31
N ASN A 131 12.27 -25.12 4.01
CA ASN A 131 12.02 -26.27 4.89
C ASN A 131 10.84 -27.08 4.33
N ALA A 132 11.14 -28.23 3.76
CA ALA A 132 10.14 -29.11 3.16
C ALA A 132 9.08 -29.64 4.16
N ALA A 133 9.47 -29.83 5.44
CA ALA A 133 8.53 -30.33 6.45
C ALA A 133 7.41 -29.34 6.77
N THR A 134 7.69 -28.04 6.62
CA THR A 134 6.71 -26.96 6.91
C THR A 134 6.16 -26.32 5.65
N GLY A 135 6.77 -26.54 4.48
CA GLY A 135 6.44 -25.84 3.24
C GLY A 135 6.80 -24.37 3.25
N LYS A 136 7.64 -23.91 4.18
CA LYS A 136 8.02 -22.51 4.33
C LYS A 136 9.43 -22.27 3.86
N GLY A 137 9.63 -21.12 3.24
CA GLY A 137 10.94 -20.65 2.82
C GLY A 137 11.13 -19.17 3.05
N THR A 138 12.38 -18.74 2.98
CA THR A 138 12.80 -17.34 3.11
C THR A 138 13.72 -16.95 1.97
N ILE A 139 13.55 -15.72 1.49
CA ILE A 139 14.48 -15.06 0.58
C ILE A 139 15.20 -14.00 1.39
N THR A 140 16.51 -14.08 1.48
CA THR A 140 17.34 -13.10 2.17
C THR A 140 18.09 -12.26 1.15
N TYR A 141 18.04 -10.94 1.30
CA TYR A 141 18.73 -9.97 0.44
C TYR A 141 19.20 -8.77 1.23
N LYS A 142 20.05 -7.95 0.62
CA LYS A 142 20.57 -6.74 1.23
C LYS A 142 20.64 -5.62 0.20
N ILE A 143 20.29 -4.41 0.63
CA ILE A 143 20.39 -3.18 -0.16
C ILE A 143 21.34 -2.19 0.51
N GLY A 144 21.78 -1.19 -0.24
CA GLY A 144 22.57 -0.08 0.31
C GLY A 144 21.68 1.01 0.93
N ASP A 145 22.21 2.24 0.95
CA ASP A 145 21.49 3.41 1.45
C ASP A 145 20.23 3.71 0.65
N ILE A 146 19.22 4.24 1.34
CA ILE A 146 17.97 4.69 0.75
C ILE A 146 17.98 6.21 0.64
N SER A 147 17.85 6.73 -0.57
CA SER A 147 17.79 8.17 -0.83
C SER A 147 16.45 8.76 -0.47
N ALA A 148 16.46 10.00 0.02
CA ALA A 148 15.25 10.77 0.29
C ALA A 148 14.65 11.38 -0.98
N GLY A 149 13.33 11.61 -0.98
CA GLY A 149 12.65 12.41 -2.00
C GLY A 149 12.39 11.71 -3.33
N GLU A 150 12.73 10.44 -3.47
CA GLU A 150 12.45 9.63 -4.66
C GLU A 150 12.07 8.19 -4.30
N CYS A 151 11.29 7.55 -5.14
CA CYS A 151 11.02 6.12 -5.06
C CYS A 151 11.91 5.38 -6.05
N LYS A 152 12.77 4.50 -5.56
CA LYS A 152 13.56 3.59 -6.39
C LYS A 152 12.92 2.23 -6.41
N THR A 153 13.05 1.50 -7.51
CA THR A 153 12.43 0.20 -7.70
C THR A 153 13.46 -0.87 -8.01
N ALA A 154 13.18 -2.08 -7.55
CA ALA A 154 13.90 -3.29 -7.93
C ALA A 154 12.93 -4.47 -7.97
N THR A 155 13.34 -5.56 -8.62
CA THR A 155 12.55 -6.78 -8.68
C THR A 155 13.43 -7.99 -8.40
N ILE A 156 12.98 -8.81 -7.44
CA ILE A 156 13.52 -10.14 -7.16
C ILE A 156 12.62 -11.16 -7.86
N LYS A 157 13.22 -12.11 -8.54
CA LYS A 157 12.55 -13.24 -9.16
C LYS A 157 12.85 -14.51 -8.37
N LEU A 158 11.81 -15.21 -7.92
CA LEU A 158 11.86 -16.55 -7.32
C LEU A 158 11.34 -17.56 -8.35
N VAL A 159 12.08 -18.64 -8.57
CA VAL A 159 11.73 -19.71 -9.52
C VAL A 159 11.82 -21.06 -8.83
N ASP A 160 10.76 -21.85 -8.91
CA ASP A 160 10.82 -23.29 -8.68
C ASP A 160 11.32 -23.97 -9.96
N LYS A 161 12.53 -24.51 -9.94
CA LYS A 161 13.19 -25.11 -11.11
C LYS A 161 12.56 -26.43 -11.54
N LYS A 162 11.89 -27.14 -10.62
CA LYS A 162 11.29 -28.43 -10.96
C LYS A 162 9.97 -28.28 -11.72
N HIS A 163 9.13 -27.31 -11.31
CA HIS A 163 7.77 -27.18 -11.85
C HIS A 163 7.58 -25.86 -12.62
N GLY A 164 8.60 -25.02 -12.69
CA GLY A 164 8.58 -23.78 -13.45
C GLY A 164 7.72 -22.66 -12.87
N LEU A 165 7.27 -22.78 -11.62
CA LEU A 165 6.54 -21.71 -10.96
C LEU A 165 7.47 -20.52 -10.74
N THR A 166 6.98 -19.32 -11.02
CA THR A 166 7.78 -18.09 -10.94
C THR A 166 7.03 -16.99 -10.22
N ARG A 167 7.71 -16.30 -9.30
CA ARG A 167 7.21 -15.08 -8.64
C ARG A 167 8.15 -13.93 -8.86
N ASN A 168 7.62 -12.78 -9.25
CA ASN A 168 8.32 -11.51 -9.24
C ASN A 168 7.87 -10.73 -8.00
N ILE A 169 8.84 -10.27 -7.23
CA ILE A 169 8.63 -9.49 -6.01
C ILE A 169 9.16 -8.10 -6.29
N HIS A 170 8.26 -7.13 -6.30
CA HIS A 170 8.57 -5.73 -6.58
C HIS A 170 8.88 -4.98 -5.30
N LEU A 171 10.05 -4.40 -5.24
CA LEU A 171 10.55 -3.64 -4.10
C LEU A 171 10.53 -2.15 -4.44
N TYR A 172 9.96 -1.37 -3.53
CA TYR A 172 9.94 0.08 -3.58
C TYR A 172 10.77 0.62 -2.42
N SER A 173 11.74 1.45 -2.72
CA SER A 173 12.67 2.00 -1.72
C SER A 173 12.43 3.49 -1.55
N ILE A 174 11.96 3.90 -0.37
CA ILE A 174 11.69 5.29 0.00
C ILE A 174 12.18 5.51 1.42
N SER A 175 13.10 6.46 1.64
CA SER A 175 13.63 6.73 2.98
C SER A 175 12.57 7.29 3.94
N ASN A 176 11.74 8.17 3.44
CA ASN A 176 10.62 8.78 4.14
C ASN A 176 9.64 9.35 3.09
N VAL A 177 8.35 9.08 3.27
CA VAL A 177 7.31 9.66 2.41
C VAL A 177 6.99 11.06 2.92
N ASP A 178 7.30 12.09 2.14
CA ASP A 178 7.01 13.48 2.50
C ASP A 178 5.58 13.87 2.12
N PHE A 179 4.66 13.70 3.07
CA PHE A 179 3.26 14.13 2.90
C PHE A 179 3.06 15.65 3.08
N GLN A 180 4.10 16.41 3.37
CA GLN A 180 4.03 17.86 3.59
C GLN A 180 2.97 18.25 4.62
N PHE A 181 2.87 17.49 5.72
CA PHE A 181 1.98 17.85 6.82
C PHE A 181 2.41 19.18 7.44
N PRO A 182 1.45 20.07 7.78
CA PRO A 182 1.77 21.32 8.45
C PRO A 182 2.27 21.08 9.87
N SER A 183 3.18 21.91 10.34
CA SER A 183 3.63 21.92 11.75
C SER A 183 2.68 22.70 12.65
N THR A 184 1.85 23.58 12.08
CA THR A 184 0.88 24.41 12.77
C THR A 184 -0.47 24.38 12.07
N PHE A 185 -1.54 24.51 12.84
CA PHE A 185 -2.92 24.46 12.37
C PHE A 185 -3.73 25.54 13.08
N THR A 186 -4.54 26.28 12.35
CA THR A 186 -5.36 27.36 12.93
C THR A 186 -6.83 26.98 12.96
N MET A 187 -7.51 27.23 14.07
CA MET A 187 -8.90 26.86 14.28
C MET A 187 -9.63 27.84 15.18
N GLY A 188 -10.94 28.01 15.00
CA GLY A 188 -11.79 28.76 15.92
C GLY A 188 -11.98 28.01 17.26
N LYS A 189 -12.40 28.71 18.32
CA LYS A 189 -12.58 28.15 19.69
C LYS A 189 -13.91 27.45 19.92
N GLU A 190 -14.93 27.78 19.14
CA GLU A 190 -16.26 27.27 19.34
C GLU A 190 -16.38 25.78 19.04
N VAL A 191 -17.28 25.09 19.71
CA VAL A 191 -17.51 23.64 19.50
C VAL A 191 -17.94 23.30 18.07
N THR A 192 -18.52 24.26 17.34
CA THR A 192 -18.93 24.09 15.95
C THR A 192 -17.85 24.50 14.94
N SER A 193 -16.71 25.03 15.42
CA SER A 193 -15.64 25.46 14.52
C SER A 193 -15.09 24.31 13.74
N GLU A 194 -14.92 24.52 12.43
CA GLU A 194 -14.33 23.59 11.50
C GLU A 194 -13.15 24.25 10.77
N ALA A 195 -12.13 23.50 10.49
CA ALA A 195 -10.98 23.93 9.70
C ALA A 195 -10.46 22.78 8.84
N LYS A 196 -9.76 23.11 7.76
CA LYS A 196 -9.24 22.14 6.78
C LYS A 196 -7.76 21.89 7.05
N LEU A 197 -7.44 20.65 7.39
CA LEU A 197 -6.07 20.14 7.38
C LEU A 197 -5.74 19.73 5.95
N THR A 198 -4.76 20.39 5.34
CA THR A 198 -4.30 20.08 3.99
C THR A 198 -2.91 19.46 4.02
N PHE A 199 -2.67 18.49 3.14
CA PHE A 199 -1.38 17.85 2.94
C PHE A 199 -1.29 17.35 1.50
N THR A 200 -0.10 16.98 1.04
CA THR A 200 0.11 16.51 -0.33
C THR A 200 0.62 15.06 -0.32
N ILE A 201 0.00 14.20 -1.11
CA ILE A 201 0.55 12.87 -1.38
C ILE A 201 1.59 13.02 -2.48
N PRO A 202 2.87 12.68 -2.23
CA PRO A 202 3.92 12.94 -3.20
C PRO A 202 3.72 12.16 -4.51
N SER A 203 4.09 12.77 -5.64
CA SER A 203 3.93 12.18 -6.98
C SER A 203 4.75 10.90 -7.20
N TYR A 204 5.79 10.68 -6.39
CA TYR A 204 6.60 9.47 -6.43
C TYR A 204 6.03 8.30 -5.61
N TYR A 205 4.87 8.49 -4.92
CA TYR A 205 4.26 7.40 -4.15
C TYR A 205 3.75 6.30 -5.09
N PRO A 206 4.14 5.03 -4.90
CA PRO A 206 3.72 3.94 -5.77
C PRO A 206 2.22 3.65 -5.62
N LYS A 207 1.50 3.64 -6.74
CA LYS A 207 0.05 3.35 -6.75
C LYS A 207 -0.28 1.93 -6.28
N GLU A 208 0.66 1.00 -6.43
CA GLU A 208 0.55 -0.40 -6.01
C GLU A 208 0.51 -0.56 -4.49
N LEU A 209 0.93 0.47 -3.75
CA LEU A 209 0.95 0.49 -2.28
C LEU A 209 -0.25 1.21 -1.67
N LEU A 210 -1.24 1.57 -2.47
CA LEU A 210 -2.53 2.05 -1.96
C LEU A 210 -3.30 0.92 -1.26
N PRO A 211 -4.09 1.20 -0.22
CA PRO A 211 -4.48 2.54 0.24
C PRO A 211 -3.42 3.22 1.12
N ILE A 212 -3.43 4.57 1.10
CA ILE A 212 -2.75 5.37 2.11
C ILE A 212 -3.71 5.61 3.27
N GLU A 213 -3.25 5.33 4.48
CA GLU A 213 -4.00 5.56 5.71
C GLU A 213 -3.38 6.74 6.48
N ILE A 214 -4.17 7.76 6.75
CA ILE A 214 -3.81 8.88 7.60
C ILE A 214 -4.58 8.75 8.90
N GLU A 215 -3.85 8.58 9.99
CA GLU A 215 -4.39 8.44 11.33
C GLU A 215 -4.20 9.74 12.11
N ILE A 216 -5.24 10.23 12.76
CA ILE A 216 -5.24 11.46 13.55
C ILE A 216 -5.76 11.17 14.94
N ALA A 217 -5.10 11.72 15.95
CA ALA A 217 -5.53 11.66 17.32
C ALA A 217 -5.42 13.02 18.02
N SER A 218 -6.46 13.39 18.77
CA SER A 218 -6.53 14.63 19.54
C SER A 218 -7.53 14.50 20.68
N ASN A 219 -7.42 15.40 21.69
CA ASN A 219 -8.42 15.58 22.75
C ASN A 219 -9.43 16.67 22.41
N ASP A 220 -9.09 17.60 21.54
CA ASP A 220 -9.87 18.83 21.32
C ASP A 220 -10.50 18.87 19.92
N VAL A 221 -9.89 18.23 18.93
CA VAL A 221 -10.34 18.24 17.55
C VAL A 221 -10.37 16.84 16.98
N ASN A 222 -11.42 16.51 16.24
CA ASN A 222 -11.51 15.23 15.53
C ASN A 222 -11.68 15.47 14.03
N PRO A 223 -11.15 14.59 13.20
CA PRO A 223 -11.50 14.56 11.80
C PRO A 223 -12.98 14.17 11.65
N ILE A 224 -13.67 14.78 10.71
CA ILE A 224 -15.07 14.48 10.38
C ILE A 224 -15.20 14.15 8.88
N GLY A 225 -16.16 13.30 8.55
CA GLY A 225 -16.46 12.87 7.18
C GLY A 225 -17.01 11.46 7.14
N SER A 226 -17.60 11.09 6.00
CA SER A 226 -18.16 9.74 5.79
C SER A 226 -17.11 8.64 5.81
N ASP A 227 -15.87 9.00 5.48
CA ASP A 227 -14.77 8.06 5.32
C ASP A 227 -13.88 7.95 6.56
N VAL A 228 -14.20 8.75 7.61
CA VAL A 228 -13.47 8.72 8.88
C VAL A 228 -13.96 7.58 9.75
N LYS A 229 -13.06 6.73 10.20
CA LYS A 229 -13.34 5.58 11.08
C LYS A 229 -12.42 5.61 12.30
N VAL A 230 -12.85 4.99 13.39
CA VAL A 230 -11.96 4.72 14.52
C VAL A 230 -11.02 3.58 14.14
N ALA A 231 -9.73 3.87 14.14
CA ALA A 231 -8.69 2.90 13.76
C ALA A 231 -8.20 2.10 14.96
N SER A 232 -8.00 2.79 16.11
CA SER A 232 -7.40 2.19 17.29
C SER A 232 -7.82 2.98 18.55
N THR A 233 -7.91 2.27 19.65
CA THR A 233 -8.04 2.85 21.02
C THR A 233 -6.71 2.79 21.77
N ALA A 234 -5.59 2.50 21.10
CA ALA A 234 -4.27 2.51 21.72
C ALA A 234 -3.90 3.91 22.20
N GLU A 235 -3.24 3.99 23.34
CA GLU A 235 -2.78 5.26 23.90
C GLU A 235 -1.81 5.95 22.94
N VAL A 236 -2.04 7.24 22.70
CA VAL A 236 -1.31 8.04 21.72
C VAL A 236 -0.16 8.82 22.37
N ASP A 237 -0.37 9.24 23.61
CA ASP A 237 0.58 10.03 24.40
C ASP A 237 0.54 9.50 25.84
N GLU A 238 1.56 8.75 26.22
CA GLU A 238 1.64 8.08 27.52
C GLU A 238 1.34 9.05 28.68
N GLY A 239 0.38 8.67 29.51
CA GLY A 239 -0.02 9.42 30.69
C GLY A 239 -0.92 10.63 30.44
N LYS A 240 -1.40 10.88 29.21
CA LYS A 240 -2.26 12.03 28.89
C LYS A 240 -3.69 11.67 28.47
N GLY A 241 -4.04 10.39 28.45
CA GLY A 241 -5.41 9.92 28.21
C GLY A 241 -5.90 10.06 26.75
N TRP A 242 -4.99 10.19 25.79
CA TRP A 242 -5.33 10.17 24.37
C TRP A 242 -5.28 8.74 23.90
N ASN A 243 -6.43 8.16 23.66
CA ASN A 243 -6.56 6.73 23.42
C ASN A 243 -7.36 6.37 22.18
N CYS A 244 -7.50 7.30 21.24
CA CYS A 244 -8.27 7.04 20.03
C CYS A 244 -7.59 7.64 18.80
N TRP A 245 -7.39 6.79 17.79
CA TRP A 245 -6.97 7.16 16.46
C TRP A 245 -8.15 7.09 15.50
N PHE A 246 -8.35 8.15 14.73
CA PHE A 246 -9.28 8.18 13.60
C PHE A 246 -8.48 7.99 12.32
N VAL A 247 -8.97 7.16 11.41
CA VAL A 247 -8.32 6.89 10.12
C VAL A 247 -9.15 7.40 8.95
N THR A 248 -8.48 8.04 8.01
CA THR A 248 -8.97 8.33 6.67
C THR A 248 -8.14 7.56 5.64
N LYS A 249 -8.79 6.87 4.70
CA LYS A 249 -8.15 6.07 3.68
C LYS A 249 -8.25 6.73 2.31
N TYR A 250 -7.15 6.70 1.58
CA TYR A 250 -7.04 7.19 0.21
C TYR A 250 -6.71 6.02 -0.71
N GLU A 251 -7.71 5.57 -1.46
CA GLU A 251 -7.62 4.37 -2.30
C GLU A 251 -7.48 4.68 -3.80
N ASP A 252 -7.92 5.87 -4.23
CA ASP A 252 -7.92 6.26 -5.63
C ASP A 252 -6.52 6.73 -6.06
N PRO A 253 -5.92 6.15 -7.12
CA PRO A 253 -4.62 6.60 -7.62
C PRO A 253 -4.55 8.09 -8.00
N SER A 254 -5.68 8.73 -8.28
CA SER A 254 -5.72 10.17 -8.58
C SER A 254 -5.31 11.07 -7.42
N VAL A 255 -5.22 10.53 -6.19
CA VAL A 255 -4.75 11.29 -5.02
C VAL A 255 -3.23 11.52 -5.06
N ILE A 256 -2.49 10.71 -5.81
CA ILE A 256 -1.03 10.78 -5.91
C ILE A 256 -0.63 12.05 -6.66
N GLY A 257 0.30 12.81 -6.11
CA GLY A 257 0.74 14.09 -6.63
C GLY A 257 -0.21 15.26 -6.32
N ASN A 258 -1.32 15.01 -5.62
CA ASN A 258 -2.35 16.01 -5.37
C ASN A 258 -2.51 16.33 -3.88
N THR A 259 -2.96 17.57 -3.62
CA THR A 259 -3.32 18.03 -2.28
C THR A 259 -4.60 17.36 -1.82
N GLN A 260 -4.57 16.85 -0.61
CA GLN A 260 -5.71 16.24 0.09
C GLN A 260 -6.17 17.14 1.23
N THR A 261 -7.41 16.96 1.65
CA THR A 261 -8.01 17.75 2.72
C THR A 261 -8.78 16.84 3.68
N ILE A 262 -8.53 17.00 4.97
CA ILE A 262 -9.33 16.42 6.04
C ILE A 262 -9.99 17.56 6.80
N THR A 263 -11.32 17.52 6.93
CA THR A 263 -12.05 18.50 7.75
C THR A 263 -11.91 18.10 9.23
N MET A 264 -11.42 19.05 10.03
CA MET A 264 -11.26 18.92 11.47
C MET A 264 -12.32 19.74 12.18
N LYS A 265 -12.88 19.24 13.28
CA LYS A 265 -13.93 19.91 14.07
C LYS A 265 -13.61 19.85 15.56
N ASN A 266 -13.84 20.94 16.28
CA ASN A 266 -13.76 20.95 17.73
C ASN A 266 -14.82 20.02 18.34
N VAL A 267 -14.39 19.17 19.27
CA VAL A 267 -15.29 18.28 20.04
C VAL A 267 -15.82 18.93 21.30
N ARG A 268 -15.22 20.05 21.70
CA ARG A 268 -15.62 20.88 22.83
C ARG A 268 -15.20 22.34 22.58
N ALA A 269 -15.80 23.27 23.32
CA ALA A 269 -15.34 24.66 23.34
C ALA A 269 -13.96 24.75 24.00
N VAL A 270 -13.09 25.58 23.43
CA VAL A 270 -11.71 25.75 23.89
C VAL A 270 -11.52 27.12 24.50
N THR A 271 -11.05 27.16 25.76
CA THR A 271 -10.77 28.44 26.47
C THR A 271 -9.32 28.91 26.25
N GLY A 272 -8.42 28.01 25.89
CA GLY A 272 -7.02 28.32 25.63
C GLY A 272 -6.75 28.96 24.26
N THR A 273 -5.51 29.31 24.01
CA THR A 273 -5.05 29.84 22.71
C THR A 273 -4.23 28.82 21.92
N SER A 274 -3.92 27.66 22.51
CA SER A 274 -3.12 26.62 21.89
C SER A 274 -3.62 25.24 22.24
N GLY A 275 -3.40 24.29 21.33
CA GLY A 275 -3.66 22.89 21.49
C GLY A 275 -2.71 22.07 20.62
N LYS A 276 -2.97 20.79 20.51
CA LYS A 276 -2.19 19.91 19.63
C LYS A 276 -3.03 18.71 19.17
N PHE A 277 -2.62 18.12 18.06
CA PHE A 277 -3.04 16.81 17.63
C PHE A 277 -1.85 16.04 17.03
N PHE A 278 -2.02 14.76 16.85
CA PHE A 278 -1.00 13.90 16.25
C PHE A 278 -1.48 13.34 14.94
N ILE A 279 -0.55 13.28 13.98
CA ILE A 279 -0.74 12.62 12.69
C ILE A 279 0.23 11.46 12.60
N LYS A 280 -0.27 10.32 12.13
CA LYS A 280 0.53 9.15 11.82
C LYS A 280 0.16 8.67 10.43
N ALA A 281 1.17 8.35 9.64
CA ALA A 281 1.03 7.73 8.33
C ALA A 281 2.12 6.68 8.15
N LYS A 282 1.79 5.60 7.47
CA LYS A 282 2.76 4.55 7.18
C LYS A 282 3.90 5.13 6.33
N HIS A 283 5.13 4.78 6.67
CA HIS A 283 6.36 5.25 6.00
C HIS A 283 6.64 6.75 6.11
N TYR A 284 6.02 7.42 7.05
CA TYR A 284 6.28 8.81 7.39
C TYR A 284 6.89 8.91 8.79
N ASN A 285 7.90 9.76 8.94
CA ASN A 285 8.57 10.05 10.22
C ASN A 285 9.00 8.77 10.99
N GLY A 286 9.50 7.75 10.28
CA GLY A 286 9.84 6.45 10.86
C GLY A 286 8.66 5.76 11.56
N ASN A 287 7.45 5.93 11.00
CA ASN A 287 6.17 5.49 11.57
C ASN A 287 5.85 6.07 12.96
N LYS A 288 6.54 7.16 13.36
CA LYS A 288 6.26 7.87 14.61
C LYS A 288 5.23 8.97 14.40
N PRO A 289 4.37 9.22 15.40
CA PRO A 289 3.42 10.32 15.32
C PRO A 289 4.12 11.69 15.16
N LEU A 290 3.60 12.52 14.25
CA LEU A 290 3.96 13.92 14.13
C LEU A 290 3.02 14.74 15.01
N GLN A 291 3.56 15.57 15.91
CA GLN A 291 2.77 16.57 16.63
C GLN A 291 2.53 17.80 15.75
N VAL A 292 1.27 18.19 15.61
CA VAL A 292 0.86 19.45 14.97
C VAL A 292 0.30 20.36 16.04
N ASN A 293 0.81 21.59 16.14
CA ASN A 293 0.34 22.56 17.10
C ASN A 293 -0.90 23.30 16.57
N ILE A 294 -1.92 23.46 17.42
CA ILE A 294 -3.14 24.21 17.09
C ILE A 294 -3.02 25.61 17.68
N ASN A 295 -3.29 26.63 16.83
CA ASN A 295 -3.48 28.01 17.23
C ASN A 295 -4.98 28.32 17.22
N TYR A 296 -5.58 28.53 18.39
CA TYR A 296 -6.99 28.88 18.52
C TYR A 296 -7.19 30.40 18.43
N GLN A 297 -8.12 30.82 17.57
CA GLN A 297 -8.48 32.23 17.33
C GLN A 297 -9.89 32.56 17.81
#